data_1a24b51d6cbf05944fd475338b8754e5
#
_entry.id   1a24b51d6cbf05944fd475338b8754e5
#
_cell.length_a   1.000
_cell.length_b   1.000
_cell.length_c   1.000
_cell.angle_alpha   90.00
_cell.angle_beta   90.00
_cell.angle_gamma   90.00
#
_symmetry.space_group_name_H-M   'P 1'
#
loop_
_entity.id
_entity.type
_entity.pdbx_description
1 polymer ?
#
loop_
_entity_poly.entity_id
_entity_poly.type
_entity_poly.pdbx_seq_one_letter_code
_entity_poly.pdbx_strand_id
1 'polypeptide(L)'
;MRLTRWTPAPVRSRLGRLIRLPLRLIPPSATVPVLSGPLRGMRWIVGSAPHGAWLGVLERDKLTPFVARLRRGMTVWDIGANVGLYTLPSARVVGPTGHVVAFEPMPRNLGFLRRHLTLNGLEDVVVCDVAVSDATGTLKMAEGDSPSEFHADAGGSVEVRAVTLDDWLSESGAPPPDVVKIDVEGSDDAVLRGGARSFAKYRPAIYLALHGERQRRACRDLLASWDYDVTSLEPELVPDLSSEWLAEPLGSTRRTRPTWRR
;
A
#
# COMPACT_ATOMS: atom_id res chain seq x y z
N MET A 1 11.49 -36.30 -3.43
CA MET A 1 10.03 -36.13 -3.38
C MET A 1 9.75 -34.65 -3.73
N ARG A 2 9.35 -34.34 -4.98
CA ARG A 2 9.12 -32.93 -5.43
C ARG A 2 7.77 -32.52 -4.89
N LEU A 3 7.75 -31.58 -3.95
CA LEU A 3 6.53 -30.87 -3.53
C LEU A 3 6.04 -30.08 -4.75
N THR A 4 4.97 -30.57 -5.36
CA THR A 4 4.26 -29.86 -6.41
C THR A 4 3.79 -28.50 -5.86
N ARG A 5 4.30 -27.41 -6.43
CA ARG A 5 3.81 -26.05 -6.17
C ARG A 5 2.30 -26.04 -6.46
N TRP A 6 1.51 -25.89 -5.42
CA TRP A 6 0.07 -25.71 -5.56
C TRP A 6 -0.15 -24.29 -6.11
N THR A 7 -0.30 -24.16 -7.42
CA THR A 7 -0.74 -22.92 -8.03
C THR A 7 -2.25 -22.83 -7.85
N PRO A 8 -2.78 -21.82 -7.13
CA PRO A 8 -4.22 -21.67 -7.01
C PRO A 8 -4.83 -21.53 -8.41
N ALA A 9 -5.94 -22.24 -8.64
CA ALA A 9 -6.64 -22.19 -9.92
C ALA A 9 -6.95 -20.73 -10.29
N PRO A 10 -6.75 -20.32 -11.56
CA PRO A 10 -6.99 -18.94 -11.99
C PRO A 10 -8.37 -18.46 -11.53
N VAL A 11 -8.45 -17.25 -11.03
CA VAL A 11 -9.69 -16.66 -10.44
C VAL A 11 -10.89 -16.79 -11.39
N ARG A 12 -10.64 -16.70 -12.70
CA ARG A 12 -11.66 -16.77 -13.76
C ARG A 12 -11.97 -18.20 -14.24
N SER A 13 -11.30 -19.25 -13.75
CA SER A 13 -11.57 -20.63 -14.16
C SER A 13 -12.89 -21.15 -13.56
N ARG A 14 -13.55 -22.11 -14.26
CA ARG A 14 -14.78 -22.75 -13.75
C ARG A 14 -14.55 -23.41 -12.39
N LEU A 15 -13.42 -24.07 -12.19
CA LEU A 15 -13.04 -24.68 -10.92
C LEU A 15 -12.81 -23.62 -9.83
N GLY A 16 -12.12 -22.53 -10.14
CA GLY A 16 -11.93 -21.43 -9.19
C GLY A 16 -13.23 -20.77 -8.76
N ARG A 17 -14.24 -20.70 -9.64
CA ARG A 17 -15.58 -20.22 -9.28
C ARG A 17 -16.31 -21.17 -8.34
N LEU A 18 -16.23 -22.49 -8.60
CA LEU A 18 -16.88 -23.53 -7.79
C LEU A 18 -16.30 -23.57 -6.36
N ILE A 19 -14.97 -23.51 -6.22
CA ILE A 19 -14.27 -23.51 -4.92
C ILE A 19 -14.67 -22.27 -4.09
N ARG A 20 -14.97 -21.14 -4.75
CA ARG A 20 -15.37 -19.90 -4.07
C ARG A 20 -16.87 -19.79 -3.80
N LEU A 21 -17.67 -20.70 -4.30
CA LEU A 21 -19.13 -20.66 -4.11
C LEU A 21 -19.53 -20.58 -2.61
N PRO A 22 -18.93 -21.36 -1.69
CA PRO A 22 -19.23 -21.27 -0.26
C PRO A 22 -18.88 -19.90 0.35
N LEU A 23 -17.85 -19.20 -0.18
CA LEU A 23 -17.44 -17.90 0.34
C LEU A 23 -18.51 -16.81 0.08
N ARG A 24 -19.36 -17.00 -0.95
CA ARG A 24 -20.46 -16.07 -1.26
C ARG A 24 -21.60 -16.14 -0.25
N LEU A 25 -21.64 -17.18 0.58
CA LEU A 25 -22.65 -17.32 1.64
C LEU A 25 -22.28 -16.47 2.87
N ILE A 26 -21.04 -15.98 2.97
CA ILE A 26 -20.61 -15.14 4.07
C ILE A 26 -21.12 -13.72 3.80
N PRO A 27 -21.92 -13.13 4.71
CA PRO A 27 -22.44 -11.78 4.50
C PRO A 27 -21.28 -10.76 4.35
N PRO A 28 -21.39 -9.78 3.42
CA PRO A 28 -20.36 -8.76 3.24
C PRO A 28 -20.06 -7.94 4.50
N SER A 29 -21.04 -7.80 5.39
CA SER A 29 -20.88 -7.12 6.69
C SER A 29 -20.21 -7.98 7.77
N ALA A 30 -20.02 -9.27 7.51
CA ALA A 30 -19.40 -10.17 8.49
C ALA A 30 -17.94 -9.76 8.79
N THR A 31 -17.58 -9.88 10.06
CA THR A 31 -16.20 -9.69 10.53
C THR A 31 -15.58 -11.04 10.82
N VAL A 32 -14.48 -11.34 10.15
CA VAL A 32 -13.76 -12.62 10.24
C VAL A 32 -12.29 -12.40 10.61
N PRO A 33 -11.62 -13.37 11.21
CA PRO A 33 -10.16 -13.30 11.34
C PRO A 33 -9.49 -13.53 9.98
N VAL A 34 -8.41 -12.82 9.71
CA VAL A 34 -7.54 -13.11 8.56
C VAL A 34 -6.83 -14.44 8.81
N LEU A 35 -6.90 -15.35 7.84
CA LEU A 35 -6.49 -16.75 8.05
C LEU A 35 -4.97 -16.97 7.92
N SER A 36 -4.29 -16.17 7.10
CA SER A 36 -2.86 -16.38 6.82
C SER A 36 -2.13 -15.08 6.50
N GLY A 37 -0.80 -15.17 6.28
CA GLY A 37 0.02 -14.02 5.87
C GLY A 37 0.28 -13.01 6.99
N PRO A 38 0.80 -11.81 6.64
CA PRO A 38 1.18 -10.78 7.61
C PRO A 38 0.04 -10.24 8.48
N LEU A 39 -1.21 -10.30 8.00
CA LEU A 39 -2.39 -9.90 8.76
C LEU A 39 -3.00 -11.03 9.61
N ARG A 40 -2.43 -12.23 9.62
CA ARG A 40 -3.02 -13.38 10.31
C ARG A 40 -3.50 -13.04 11.72
N GLY A 41 -4.76 -13.41 12.01
CA GLY A 41 -5.45 -13.18 13.28
C GLY A 41 -6.07 -11.79 13.43
N MET A 42 -5.78 -10.83 12.57
CA MET A 42 -6.45 -9.53 12.56
C MET A 42 -7.90 -9.68 12.10
N ARG A 43 -8.78 -8.80 12.62
CA ARG A 43 -10.21 -8.78 12.27
C ARG A 43 -10.41 -8.01 10.96
N TRP A 44 -11.21 -8.58 10.06
CA TRP A 44 -11.44 -8.04 8.73
C TRP A 44 -12.91 -8.11 8.33
N ILE A 45 -13.43 -7.08 7.66
CA ILE A 45 -14.81 -7.05 7.15
C ILE A 45 -14.81 -7.64 5.74
N VAL A 46 -15.60 -8.71 5.53
CA VAL A 46 -15.57 -9.51 4.29
C VAL A 46 -15.81 -8.69 3.02
N GLY A 47 -16.79 -7.78 3.03
CA GLY A 47 -17.16 -6.97 1.87
C GLY A 47 -16.30 -5.73 1.63
N SER A 48 -15.23 -5.51 2.41
CA SER A 48 -14.36 -4.34 2.23
C SER A 48 -13.48 -4.45 0.99
N ALA A 49 -12.98 -5.66 0.70
CA ALA A 49 -12.07 -5.97 -0.39
C ALA A 49 -12.32 -7.40 -0.90
N PRO A 50 -11.67 -7.84 -2.00
CA PRO A 50 -11.75 -9.22 -2.47
C PRO A 50 -11.46 -10.24 -1.37
N HIS A 51 -12.07 -11.42 -1.44
CA HIS A 51 -11.92 -12.49 -0.42
C HIS A 51 -10.45 -12.86 -0.13
N GLY A 52 -9.55 -12.62 -1.10
CA GLY A 52 -8.11 -12.83 -0.91
C GLY A 52 -7.53 -12.05 0.27
N ALA A 53 -8.11 -10.90 0.64
CA ALA A 53 -7.66 -10.09 1.77
C ALA A 53 -7.79 -10.85 3.10
N TRP A 54 -8.99 -11.31 3.46
CA TRP A 54 -9.19 -12.05 4.70
C TRP A 54 -8.71 -13.51 4.65
N LEU A 55 -8.56 -14.09 3.46
CA LEU A 55 -7.84 -15.36 3.31
C LEU A 55 -6.33 -15.20 3.54
N GLY A 56 -5.82 -13.97 3.45
CA GLY A 56 -4.42 -13.60 3.64
C GLY A 56 -3.52 -13.98 2.48
N VAL A 57 -4.10 -14.01 1.26
CA VAL A 57 -3.37 -14.31 0.00
C VAL A 57 -3.30 -13.11 -0.94
N LEU A 58 -4.09 -12.06 -0.70
CA LEU A 58 -4.03 -10.82 -1.48
C LEU A 58 -2.67 -10.16 -1.27
N GLU A 59 -1.95 -9.88 -2.35
CA GLU A 59 -0.63 -9.24 -2.37
C GLU A 59 0.39 -9.82 -1.37
N ARG A 60 0.25 -11.09 -1.03
CA ARG A 60 1.08 -11.75 0.00
C ARG A 60 2.57 -11.72 -0.33
N ASP A 61 2.92 -11.85 -1.57
CA ASP A 61 4.27 -11.80 -2.12
C ASP A 61 4.92 -10.42 -1.96
N LYS A 62 4.15 -9.35 -2.00
CA LYS A 62 4.57 -7.96 -1.81
C LYS A 62 4.49 -7.54 -0.34
N LEU A 63 3.38 -7.84 0.30
CA LEU A 63 3.12 -7.48 1.70
C LEU A 63 4.08 -8.16 2.68
N THR A 64 4.48 -9.41 2.41
CA THR A 64 5.40 -10.14 3.30
C THR A 64 6.77 -9.46 3.40
N PRO A 65 7.48 -9.16 2.30
CA PRO A 65 8.77 -8.46 2.38
C PRO A 65 8.64 -7.03 2.92
N PHE A 66 7.55 -6.32 2.62
CA PHE A 66 7.27 -5.01 3.19
C PHE A 66 7.23 -5.09 4.72
N VAL A 67 6.37 -5.95 5.28
CA VAL A 67 6.20 -6.09 6.73
C VAL A 67 7.47 -6.62 7.40
N ALA A 68 8.24 -7.51 6.75
CA ALA A 68 9.50 -8.02 7.27
C ALA A 68 10.58 -6.94 7.44
N ARG A 69 10.46 -5.81 6.72
CA ARG A 69 11.37 -4.67 6.87
C ARG A 69 11.07 -3.83 8.11
N LEU A 70 9.83 -3.75 8.51
CA LEU A 70 9.39 -2.89 9.60
C LEU A 70 9.97 -3.30 10.94
N ARG A 71 10.17 -2.34 11.83
CA ARG A 71 10.67 -2.52 13.21
C ARG A 71 9.84 -1.68 14.16
N ARG A 72 9.85 -2.05 15.43
CA ARG A 72 9.23 -1.24 16.50
C ARG A 72 9.82 0.17 16.52
N GLY A 73 8.97 1.15 16.70
CA GLY A 73 9.35 2.57 16.75
C GLY A 73 9.52 3.26 15.41
N MET A 74 9.40 2.54 14.27
CA MET A 74 9.46 3.16 12.95
C MET A 74 8.22 4.00 12.66
N THR A 75 8.40 5.00 11.80
CA THR A 75 7.32 5.77 11.18
C THR A 75 7.05 5.25 9.77
N VAL A 76 5.80 4.92 9.49
CA VAL A 76 5.34 4.39 8.19
C VAL A 76 4.27 5.31 7.62
N TRP A 77 4.44 5.72 6.37
CA TRP A 77 3.39 6.39 5.60
C TRP A 77 2.84 5.44 4.55
N ASP A 78 1.51 5.26 4.58
CA ASP A 78 0.75 4.40 3.65
C ASP A 78 -0.12 5.31 2.78
N ILE A 79 0.33 5.57 1.55
CA ILE A 79 -0.28 6.50 0.62
C ILE A 79 -1.09 5.72 -0.41
N GLY A 80 -2.41 5.95 -0.41
CA GLY A 80 -3.40 5.07 -1.04
C GLY A 80 -3.71 3.88 -0.12
N ALA A 81 -3.98 4.16 1.16
CA ALA A 81 -4.16 3.13 2.19
C ALA A 81 -5.37 2.21 1.95
N ASN A 82 -6.29 2.63 1.08
CA ASN A 82 -7.49 1.87 0.72
C ASN A 82 -8.23 1.43 2.01
N VAL A 83 -8.49 0.16 2.18
CA VAL A 83 -9.15 -0.38 3.36
C VAL A 83 -8.18 -0.88 4.44
N GLY A 84 -6.87 -0.63 4.30
CA GLY A 84 -5.85 -0.85 5.33
C GLY A 84 -5.01 -2.11 5.18
N LEU A 85 -4.85 -2.65 3.96
CA LEU A 85 -4.07 -3.87 3.72
C LEU A 85 -2.61 -3.74 4.19
N TYR A 86 -1.99 -2.57 4.00
CA TYR A 86 -0.63 -2.25 4.47
C TYR A 86 -0.64 -1.53 5.82
N THR A 87 -1.63 -0.67 6.06
CA THR A 87 -1.77 0.11 7.31
C THR A 87 -1.83 -0.78 8.56
N LEU A 88 -2.72 -1.79 8.55
CA LEU A 88 -2.95 -2.62 9.75
C LEU A 88 -1.71 -3.40 10.20
N PRO A 89 -1.03 -4.17 9.33
CA PRO A 89 0.17 -4.88 9.77
C PRO A 89 1.31 -3.94 10.11
N SER A 90 1.40 -2.75 9.47
CA SER A 90 2.37 -1.72 9.85
C SER A 90 2.18 -1.28 11.29
N ALA A 91 0.97 -0.86 11.66
CA ALA A 91 0.65 -0.41 13.00
C ALA A 91 0.94 -1.50 14.06
N ARG A 92 0.60 -2.76 13.76
CA ARG A 92 0.91 -3.88 14.65
C ARG A 92 2.40 -4.08 14.86
N VAL A 93 3.22 -3.94 13.81
CA VAL A 93 4.67 -4.18 13.90
C VAL A 93 5.40 -3.01 14.55
N VAL A 94 5.11 -1.77 14.15
CA VAL A 94 5.79 -0.60 14.72
C VAL A 94 5.43 -0.40 16.20
N GLY A 95 4.23 -0.82 16.60
CA GLY A 95 3.78 -0.80 17.99
C GLY A 95 3.61 0.61 18.55
N PRO A 96 3.40 0.73 19.89
CA PRO A 96 2.98 2.00 20.51
C PRO A 96 4.05 3.09 20.54
N THR A 97 5.29 2.78 20.19
CA THR A 97 6.39 3.74 20.07
C THR A 97 6.67 4.16 18.62
N GLY A 98 6.00 3.53 17.66
CA GLY A 98 6.07 3.87 16.26
C GLY A 98 4.86 4.69 15.81
N HIS A 99 4.90 5.16 14.58
CA HIS A 99 3.82 5.97 14.01
C HIS A 99 3.40 5.41 12.65
N VAL A 100 2.10 5.41 12.39
CA VAL A 100 1.56 5.10 11.07
C VAL A 100 0.63 6.22 10.64
N VAL A 101 0.84 6.73 9.44
CA VAL A 101 -0.02 7.71 8.78
C VAL A 101 -0.57 7.07 7.52
N ALA A 102 -1.88 7.01 7.41
CA ALA A 102 -2.61 6.45 6.28
C ALA A 102 -3.33 7.57 5.52
N PHE A 103 -3.01 7.72 4.23
CA PHE A 103 -3.67 8.69 3.35
C PHE A 103 -4.63 7.95 2.43
N GLU A 104 -5.90 8.27 2.53
CA GLU A 104 -6.96 7.67 1.69
C GLU A 104 -8.06 8.72 1.46
N PRO A 105 -8.31 9.13 0.21
CA PRO A 105 -9.29 10.17 -0.06
C PRO A 105 -10.75 9.67 -0.12
N MET A 106 -10.97 8.39 -0.41
CA MET A 106 -12.31 7.92 -0.77
C MET A 106 -13.16 7.57 0.45
N PRO A 107 -14.36 8.16 0.60
CA PRO A 107 -15.21 7.97 1.78
C PRO A 107 -15.56 6.51 2.06
N ARG A 108 -15.79 5.69 1.02
CA ARG A 108 -16.05 4.27 1.15
C ARG A 108 -14.87 3.54 1.81
N ASN A 109 -13.68 3.74 1.30
CA ASN A 109 -12.47 3.09 1.78
C ASN A 109 -12.11 3.56 3.19
N LEU A 110 -12.20 4.86 3.44
CA LEU A 110 -12.04 5.46 4.78
C LEU A 110 -12.97 4.83 5.81
N GLY A 111 -14.24 4.61 5.45
CA GLY A 111 -15.21 3.97 6.32
C GLY A 111 -14.78 2.55 6.73
N PHE A 112 -14.22 1.77 5.80
CA PHE A 112 -13.69 0.45 6.11
C PHE A 112 -12.37 0.52 6.86
N LEU A 113 -11.43 1.39 6.46
CA LEU A 113 -10.15 1.57 7.12
C LEU A 113 -10.33 1.90 8.61
N ARG A 114 -11.12 2.92 8.94
CA ARG A 114 -11.40 3.31 10.32
C ARG A 114 -12.04 2.16 11.13
N ARG A 115 -13.00 1.43 10.54
CA ARG A 115 -13.60 0.25 11.20
C ARG A 115 -12.60 -0.88 11.39
N HIS A 116 -11.71 -1.14 10.44
CA HIS A 116 -10.66 -2.14 10.60
C HIS A 116 -9.69 -1.75 11.72
N LEU A 117 -9.31 -0.48 11.82
CA LEU A 117 -8.46 0.02 12.90
C LEU A 117 -9.13 -0.23 14.27
N THR A 118 -10.38 0.20 14.45
CA THR A 118 -11.13 -0.03 15.69
C THR A 118 -11.28 -1.52 16.02
N LEU A 119 -11.62 -2.36 15.04
CA LEU A 119 -11.75 -3.81 15.26
C LEU A 119 -10.46 -4.48 15.75
N ASN A 120 -9.31 -3.84 15.53
CA ASN A 120 -7.99 -4.38 15.86
C ASN A 120 -7.27 -3.61 16.99
N GLY A 121 -7.91 -2.60 17.60
CA GLY A 121 -7.32 -1.78 18.67
C GLY A 121 -6.11 -0.97 18.19
N LEU A 122 -6.23 -0.36 17.00
CA LEU A 122 -5.16 0.39 16.32
C LEU A 122 -5.57 1.86 16.09
N GLU A 123 -6.27 2.46 17.02
CA GLU A 123 -6.81 3.82 16.94
C GLU A 123 -5.73 4.91 16.92
N ASP A 124 -4.50 4.59 17.30
CA ASP A 124 -3.35 5.51 17.26
C ASP A 124 -2.85 5.80 15.83
N VAL A 125 -3.36 5.08 14.82
CA VAL A 125 -3.06 5.35 13.41
C VAL A 125 -3.68 6.68 12.99
N VAL A 126 -2.86 7.59 12.46
CA VAL A 126 -3.34 8.86 11.89
C VAL A 126 -3.94 8.58 10.52
N VAL A 127 -5.24 8.84 10.37
CA VAL A 127 -5.95 8.67 9.08
C VAL A 127 -6.24 10.05 8.49
N CYS A 128 -5.62 10.33 7.34
CA CYS A 128 -5.79 11.57 6.58
C CYS A 128 -6.77 11.31 5.42
N ASP A 129 -7.91 12.00 5.44
CA ASP A 129 -8.95 11.94 4.40
C ASP A 129 -8.65 12.87 3.22
N VAL A 130 -7.46 12.71 2.65
CA VAL A 130 -6.94 13.51 1.54
C VAL A 130 -6.23 12.63 0.52
N ALA A 131 -6.26 13.05 -0.74
CA ALA A 131 -5.35 12.55 -1.77
C ALA A 131 -3.97 13.19 -1.59
N VAL A 132 -2.92 12.45 -1.96
CA VAL A 132 -1.57 13.01 -2.06
C VAL A 132 -1.26 13.30 -3.52
N SER A 133 -0.75 14.50 -3.80
CA SER A 133 -0.44 14.96 -5.17
C SER A 133 0.75 15.93 -5.16
N ASP A 134 1.09 16.47 -6.33
CA ASP A 134 2.14 17.49 -6.49
C ASP A 134 1.64 18.93 -6.23
N ALA A 135 0.35 19.10 -5.97
CA ALA A 135 -0.23 20.39 -5.61
C ALA A 135 -1.31 20.24 -4.55
N THR A 136 -1.38 21.20 -3.62
CA THR A 136 -2.47 21.30 -2.65
C THR A 136 -3.69 21.93 -3.31
N GLY A 137 -4.87 21.33 -3.11
CA GLY A 137 -6.12 21.78 -3.74
C GLY A 137 -7.22 20.74 -3.73
N THR A 138 -7.92 20.59 -4.85
CA THR A 138 -8.99 19.62 -5.06
C THR A 138 -8.68 18.77 -6.28
N LEU A 139 -8.86 17.46 -6.16
CA LEU A 139 -8.78 16.50 -7.25
C LEU A 139 -10.14 15.85 -7.49
N LYS A 140 -10.39 15.48 -8.75
CA LYS A 140 -11.51 14.63 -9.11
C LYS A 140 -11.05 13.19 -9.23
N MET A 141 -11.83 12.27 -8.68
CA MET A 141 -11.56 10.84 -8.68
C MET A 141 -12.65 10.09 -9.45
N ALA A 142 -12.25 9.08 -10.21
CA ALA A 142 -13.14 8.14 -10.88
C ALA A 142 -12.99 6.73 -10.30
N GLU A 143 -14.06 5.92 -10.37
CA GLU A 143 -13.99 4.49 -10.04
C GLU A 143 -13.10 3.75 -11.06
N GLY A 144 -12.25 2.86 -10.55
CA GLY A 144 -11.49 1.91 -11.33
C GLY A 144 -12.27 0.63 -11.66
N ASP A 145 -11.56 -0.42 -12.00
CA ASP A 145 -12.13 -1.71 -12.39
C ASP A 145 -12.81 -2.47 -11.22
N SER A 146 -12.53 -2.09 -9.99
CA SER A 146 -13.17 -2.64 -8.79
C SER A 146 -13.74 -1.54 -7.90
N PRO A 147 -14.81 -1.83 -7.12
CA PRO A 147 -15.45 -0.85 -6.24
C PRO A 147 -14.54 -0.27 -5.13
N SER A 148 -13.34 -0.79 -4.97
CA SER A 148 -12.35 -0.28 -4.00
C SER A 148 -11.18 0.45 -4.67
N GLU A 149 -11.13 0.48 -6.01
CA GLU A 149 -10.10 1.13 -6.79
C GLU A 149 -10.61 2.47 -7.30
N PHE A 150 -9.82 3.52 -7.11
CA PHE A 150 -10.11 4.88 -7.55
C PHE A 150 -8.83 5.53 -8.03
N HIS A 151 -8.92 6.29 -9.10
CA HIS A 151 -7.79 7.03 -9.67
C HIS A 151 -8.15 8.49 -9.94
N ALA A 152 -7.15 9.35 -10.00
CA ALA A 152 -7.33 10.75 -10.35
C ALA A 152 -7.73 10.86 -11.84
N ASP A 153 -8.86 11.53 -12.11
CA ASP A 153 -9.40 11.75 -13.44
C ASP A 153 -10.16 13.08 -13.49
N ALA A 154 -9.85 13.93 -14.46
CA ALA A 154 -10.51 15.23 -14.62
C ALA A 154 -12.03 15.12 -14.88
N GLY A 155 -12.50 13.99 -15.43
CA GLY A 155 -13.91 13.63 -15.62
C GLY A 155 -14.54 12.91 -14.43
N GLY A 156 -13.79 12.64 -13.36
CA GLY A 156 -14.26 11.91 -12.18
C GLY A 156 -15.42 12.62 -11.47
N SER A 157 -16.28 11.84 -10.85
CA SER A 157 -17.51 12.31 -10.21
C SER A 157 -17.33 12.67 -8.74
N VAL A 158 -16.22 12.27 -8.10
CA VAL A 158 -15.97 12.52 -6.67
C VAL A 158 -14.86 13.53 -6.51
N GLU A 159 -15.17 14.67 -5.86
CA GLU A 159 -14.17 15.67 -5.50
C GLU A 159 -13.58 15.38 -4.13
N VAL A 160 -12.24 15.37 -4.04
CA VAL A 160 -11.50 15.14 -2.79
C VAL A 160 -10.44 16.22 -2.59
N ARG A 161 -10.13 16.50 -1.32
CA ARG A 161 -8.97 17.35 -0.99
C ARG A 161 -7.68 16.68 -1.41
N ALA A 162 -6.74 17.47 -1.91
CA ALA A 162 -5.39 17.03 -2.21
C ALA A 162 -4.37 17.88 -1.43
N VAL A 163 -3.27 17.25 -1.03
CA VAL A 163 -2.14 17.90 -0.35
C VAL A 163 -0.83 17.43 -0.96
N THR A 164 0.21 18.27 -0.87
CA THR A 164 1.56 17.78 -1.05
C THR A 164 2.05 17.15 0.25
N LEU A 165 2.91 16.13 0.19
CA LEU A 165 3.50 15.54 1.40
C LEU A 165 4.40 16.55 2.13
N ASP A 166 5.06 17.41 1.37
CA ASP A 166 5.95 18.44 1.92
C ASP A 166 5.19 19.47 2.75
N ASP A 167 4.03 19.94 2.28
CA ASP A 167 3.20 20.88 3.02
C ASP A 167 2.54 20.19 4.21
N TRP A 168 1.97 18.99 3.99
CA TRP A 168 1.35 18.20 5.05
C TRP A 168 2.33 17.93 6.21
N LEU A 169 3.57 17.52 5.90
CA LEU A 169 4.57 17.28 6.94
C LEU A 169 4.92 18.53 7.73
N SER A 170 5.03 19.68 7.03
CA SER A 170 5.37 20.95 7.68
C SER A 170 4.27 21.46 8.62
N GLU A 171 3.00 21.14 8.30
CA GLU A 171 1.82 21.59 9.04
C GLU A 171 1.40 20.65 10.16
N SER A 172 1.54 19.33 9.96
CA SER A 172 1.04 18.32 10.88
C SER A 172 1.88 18.15 12.13
N GLY A 173 3.18 18.48 12.09
CA GLY A 173 4.14 18.16 13.14
C GLY A 173 4.41 16.66 13.30
N ALA A 174 3.96 15.83 12.35
CA ALA A 174 4.16 14.40 12.38
C ALA A 174 5.66 14.05 12.21
N PRO A 175 6.11 12.91 12.74
CA PRO A 175 7.47 12.46 12.50
C PRO A 175 7.68 12.09 11.03
N PRO A 176 8.88 12.36 10.47
CA PRO A 176 9.20 11.99 9.11
C PRO A 176 9.21 10.47 8.94
N PRO A 177 8.95 9.94 7.73
CA PRO A 177 8.85 8.51 7.51
C PRO A 177 10.21 7.81 7.45
N ASP A 178 10.29 6.60 8.00
CA ASP A 178 11.35 5.62 7.73
C ASP A 178 11.02 4.77 6.50
N VAL A 179 9.72 4.49 6.30
CA VAL A 179 9.20 3.68 5.20
C VAL A 179 7.94 4.33 4.64
N VAL A 180 7.85 4.38 3.33
CA VAL A 180 6.67 4.88 2.59
C VAL A 180 6.18 3.79 1.65
N LYS A 181 4.87 3.52 1.64
CA LYS A 181 4.18 2.78 0.58
C LYS A 181 3.40 3.78 -0.27
N ILE A 182 3.54 3.69 -1.58
CA ILE A 182 2.79 4.50 -2.55
C ILE A 182 2.05 3.55 -3.49
N ASP A 183 0.72 3.71 -3.55
CA ASP A 183 -0.16 2.93 -4.42
C ASP A 183 -1.42 3.76 -4.69
N VAL A 184 -1.35 4.65 -5.68
CA VAL A 184 -2.38 5.66 -5.95
C VAL A 184 -2.95 5.59 -7.38
N GLU A 185 -2.90 4.39 -7.96
CA GLU A 185 -3.54 4.07 -9.23
C GLU A 185 -3.20 5.07 -10.36
N GLY A 186 -1.89 5.27 -10.60
CA GLY A 186 -1.38 6.00 -11.76
C GLY A 186 -1.02 7.47 -11.53
N SER A 187 -0.99 7.93 -10.28
CA SER A 187 -0.52 9.28 -9.89
C SER A 187 0.76 9.24 -9.05
N ASP A 188 1.53 8.15 -9.12
CA ASP A 188 2.69 7.89 -8.28
C ASP A 188 3.80 8.93 -8.44
N ASP A 189 4.01 9.41 -9.66
CA ASP A 189 4.97 10.48 -9.97
C ASP A 189 4.53 11.85 -9.36
N ALA A 190 3.23 12.12 -9.28
CA ALA A 190 2.72 13.32 -8.61
C ALA A 190 2.96 13.23 -7.09
N VAL A 191 2.74 12.05 -6.47
CA VAL A 191 3.08 11.82 -5.05
C VAL A 191 4.55 12.07 -4.79
N LEU A 192 5.45 11.53 -5.63
CA LEU A 192 6.88 11.74 -5.49
C LEU A 192 7.27 13.22 -5.62
N ARG A 193 6.70 13.96 -6.59
CA ARG A 193 6.93 15.41 -6.72
C ARG A 193 6.44 16.18 -5.50
N GLY A 194 5.24 15.84 -4.98
CA GLY A 194 4.67 16.46 -3.79
C GLY A 194 5.44 16.20 -2.49
N GLY A 195 6.30 15.16 -2.48
CA GLY A 195 7.17 14.83 -1.35
C GLY A 195 8.66 15.07 -1.60
N ALA A 196 9.02 15.80 -2.67
CA ALA A 196 10.41 15.89 -3.14
C ALA A 196 11.39 16.37 -2.06
N ARG A 197 11.04 17.41 -1.29
CA ARG A 197 11.87 17.94 -0.19
C ARG A 197 12.00 16.93 0.94
N SER A 198 10.89 16.30 1.30
CA SER A 198 10.83 15.31 2.37
C SER A 198 11.63 14.05 2.03
N PHE A 199 11.50 13.53 0.81
CA PHE A 199 12.22 12.34 0.37
C PHE A 199 13.72 12.61 0.24
N ALA A 200 14.12 13.74 -0.31
CA ALA A 200 15.53 14.13 -0.38
C ALA A 200 16.16 14.33 1.01
N LYS A 201 15.40 14.89 1.96
CA LYS A 201 15.90 15.20 3.32
C LYS A 201 15.94 13.99 4.24
N TYR A 202 14.84 13.22 4.30
CA TYR A 202 14.68 12.14 5.30
C TYR A 202 15.03 10.76 4.76
N ARG A 203 15.07 10.62 3.44
CA ARG A 203 15.57 9.45 2.72
C ARG A 203 14.93 8.12 3.17
N PRO A 204 13.58 8.03 3.22
CA PRO A 204 12.91 6.78 3.59
C PRO A 204 13.13 5.68 2.56
N ALA A 205 12.91 4.42 2.94
CA ALA A 205 12.69 3.37 1.95
C ALA A 205 11.30 3.53 1.33
N ILE A 206 11.19 3.50 -0.01
CA ILE A 206 9.94 3.75 -0.71
C ILE A 206 9.52 2.50 -1.48
N TYR A 207 8.33 1.99 -1.18
CA TYR A 207 7.66 0.92 -1.91
C TYR A 207 6.63 1.54 -2.85
N LEU A 208 6.76 1.27 -4.17
CA LEU A 208 5.89 1.81 -5.21
C LEU A 208 5.17 0.70 -5.95
N ALA A 209 3.86 0.83 -6.10
CA ALA A 209 3.07 0.10 -7.07
C ALA A 209 2.84 1.02 -8.28
N LEU A 210 3.31 0.65 -9.46
CA LEU A 210 3.39 1.52 -10.64
C LEU A 210 2.37 1.11 -11.70
N HIS A 211 1.60 2.07 -12.16
CA HIS A 211 0.48 1.87 -13.09
C HIS A 211 0.77 2.47 -14.48
N GLY A 212 1.70 1.84 -15.20
CA GLY A 212 2.01 2.21 -16.58
C GLY A 212 3.45 2.64 -16.83
N GLU A 213 3.84 2.64 -18.12
CA GLU A 213 5.22 2.90 -18.52
C GLU A 213 5.62 4.37 -18.31
N ARG A 214 4.70 5.30 -18.56
CA ARG A 214 4.98 6.73 -18.37
C ARG A 214 5.30 7.05 -16.91
N GLN A 215 4.50 6.56 -15.96
CA GLN A 215 4.71 6.73 -14.52
C GLN A 215 6.01 6.10 -14.09
N ARG A 216 6.31 4.90 -14.59
CA ARG A 216 7.56 4.18 -14.30
C ARG A 216 8.79 4.99 -14.68
N ARG A 217 8.81 5.60 -15.87
CA ARG A 217 9.91 6.46 -16.30
C ARG A 217 10.03 7.70 -15.43
N ALA A 218 8.91 8.43 -15.22
CA ALA A 218 8.91 9.63 -14.40
C ALA A 218 9.35 9.37 -12.95
N CYS A 219 8.86 8.30 -12.33
CA CYS A 219 9.28 7.91 -10.97
C CYS A 219 10.77 7.54 -10.92
N ARG A 220 11.29 6.85 -11.93
CA ARG A 220 12.71 6.51 -12.02
C ARG A 220 13.60 7.76 -12.07
N ASP A 221 13.26 8.71 -12.94
CA ASP A 221 14.03 9.94 -13.10
C ASP A 221 14.06 10.75 -11.80
N LEU A 222 12.92 10.85 -11.10
CA LEU A 222 12.84 11.51 -9.81
C LEU A 222 13.69 10.80 -8.75
N LEU A 223 13.55 9.49 -8.60
CA LEU A 223 14.31 8.70 -7.62
C LEU A 223 15.82 8.75 -7.89
N ALA A 224 16.23 8.67 -9.16
CA ALA A 224 17.62 8.80 -9.55
C ALA A 224 18.20 10.19 -9.20
N SER A 225 17.39 11.26 -9.37
CA SER A 225 17.80 12.63 -9.02
C SER A 225 18.03 12.84 -7.51
N TRP A 226 17.52 11.94 -6.67
CA TRP A 226 17.71 11.95 -5.21
C TRP A 226 18.68 10.87 -4.73
N ASP A 227 19.46 10.26 -5.63
CA ASP A 227 20.41 9.18 -5.31
C ASP A 227 19.72 7.96 -4.66
N TYR A 228 18.61 7.49 -5.24
CA TYR A 228 17.99 6.23 -4.87
C TYR A 228 18.36 5.11 -5.84
N ASP A 229 18.62 3.94 -5.31
CA ASP A 229 18.71 2.68 -6.06
C ASP A 229 17.34 2.01 -6.11
N VAL A 230 16.93 1.51 -7.28
CA VAL A 230 15.63 0.89 -7.48
C VAL A 230 15.78 -0.59 -7.77
N THR A 231 15.09 -1.41 -7.00
CA THR A 231 15.03 -2.86 -7.18
C THR A 231 13.59 -3.32 -7.43
N SER A 232 13.43 -4.33 -8.29
CA SER A 232 12.14 -4.98 -8.50
C SER A 232 11.75 -5.81 -7.27
N LEU A 233 10.50 -5.71 -6.84
CA LEU A 233 9.90 -6.63 -5.87
C LEU A 233 9.38 -7.91 -6.53
N GLU A 234 9.32 -7.96 -7.86
CA GLU A 234 9.00 -9.13 -8.65
C GLU A 234 10.31 -9.85 -9.03
N PRO A 235 10.65 -11.01 -8.42
CA PRO A 235 12.01 -11.59 -8.47
C PRO A 235 12.51 -11.95 -9.87
N GLU A 236 11.59 -12.15 -10.82
CA GLU A 236 11.89 -12.57 -12.19
C GLU A 236 11.98 -11.38 -13.16
N LEU A 237 11.69 -10.16 -12.70
CA LEU A 237 11.67 -8.95 -13.52
C LEU A 237 12.77 -7.97 -13.12
N VAL A 238 13.35 -7.35 -14.11
CA VAL A 238 14.17 -6.14 -13.89
C VAL A 238 13.25 -4.95 -13.61
N PRO A 239 13.74 -3.88 -12.94
CA PRO A 239 12.89 -2.73 -12.60
C PRO A 239 12.15 -2.13 -13.80
N ASP A 240 12.74 -2.13 -15.00
CA ASP A 240 12.11 -1.58 -16.21
C ASP A 240 10.84 -2.34 -16.65
N LEU A 241 10.72 -3.59 -16.26
CA LEU A 241 9.58 -4.45 -16.61
C LEU A 241 8.65 -4.70 -15.41
N SER A 242 9.10 -4.35 -14.21
CA SER A 242 8.34 -4.56 -12.97
C SER A 242 7.35 -3.42 -12.72
N SER A 243 6.20 -3.76 -12.19
CA SER A 243 5.22 -2.81 -11.66
C SER A 243 5.40 -2.53 -10.16
N GLU A 244 6.30 -3.25 -9.49
CA GLU A 244 6.49 -3.17 -8.05
C GLU A 244 7.96 -2.90 -7.72
N TRP A 245 8.22 -1.76 -7.11
CA TRP A 245 9.57 -1.31 -6.79
C TRP A 245 9.79 -1.12 -5.29
N LEU A 246 11.03 -1.41 -4.89
CA LEU A 246 11.65 -0.88 -3.69
C LEU A 246 12.74 0.10 -4.11
N ALA A 247 12.59 1.36 -3.72
CA ALA A 247 13.60 2.38 -3.86
C ALA A 247 14.29 2.63 -2.51
N GLU A 248 15.60 2.53 -2.47
CA GLU A 248 16.43 2.74 -1.27
C GLU A 248 17.51 3.79 -1.54
N PRO A 249 17.79 4.67 -0.56
CA PRO A 249 18.87 5.64 -0.69
C PRO A 249 20.22 4.96 -0.96
N LEU A 250 20.98 5.45 -1.95
CA LEU A 250 22.35 5.02 -2.18
C LEU A 250 23.20 5.32 -0.93
N GLY A 251 24.05 4.36 -0.56
CA GLY A 251 24.89 4.47 0.65
C GLY A 251 24.18 4.05 1.94
N SER A 252 22.90 3.74 1.94
CA SER A 252 22.29 3.00 3.04
C SER A 252 22.97 1.64 3.11
N THR A 253 23.63 1.34 4.23
CA THR A 253 24.23 0.02 4.41
C THR A 253 23.17 -1.03 4.18
N ARG A 254 23.30 -1.81 3.11
CA ARG A 254 22.41 -2.94 2.79
C ARG A 254 22.39 -3.88 3.99
N ARG A 255 21.50 -3.64 4.94
CA ARG A 255 21.22 -4.61 5.99
C ARG A 255 20.44 -5.74 5.32
N THR A 256 21.23 -6.73 4.83
CA THR A 256 20.83 -8.07 4.42
C THR A 256 19.67 -8.13 3.43
N ARG A 257 20.02 -8.36 2.15
CA ARG A 257 19.04 -8.93 1.20
C ARG A 257 18.36 -10.10 1.89
N PRO A 258 17.02 -10.19 1.88
CA PRO A 258 16.36 -11.42 2.27
C PRO A 258 16.90 -12.51 1.33
N THR A 259 17.64 -13.47 1.86
CA THR A 259 18.03 -14.66 1.09
C THR A 259 16.76 -15.50 0.94
N TRP A 260 16.08 -15.33 -0.15
CA TRP A 260 15.07 -16.28 -0.59
C TRP A 260 15.79 -17.60 -0.90
N ARG A 261 15.92 -18.48 0.08
CA ARG A 261 16.28 -19.86 -0.20
C ARG A 261 15.08 -20.51 -0.89
N ARG A 262 15.39 -21.15 -2.02
CA ARG A 262 14.49 -21.89 -2.90
C ARG A 262 13.73 -23.02 -2.17
#